data_714fac2f9c76a437955811f92f6d959a
#
_entry.id   714fac2f9c76a437955811f92f6d959a
#
_cell.length_a   1.000
_cell.length_b   1.000
_cell.length_c   1.000
_cell.angle_alpha   90.00
_cell.angle_beta   90.00
_cell.angle_gamma   90.00
#
_symmetry.space_group_name_H-M   'P 1'
#
loop_
_entity.id
_entity.type
_entity.pdbx_description
1 polymer ?
#
loop_
_entity_poly.entity_id
_entity_poly.type
_entity_poly.pdbx_seq_one_letter_code
_entity_poly.pdbx_strand_id
1 'polypeptide(L)'
;AIEFTKFEVDSAKTQYAALVLTKEMKSPVLVPLCTASDLQKLMRTGSLPDKQDDGRGATVLRDKRMGLYTSTDLYTAIWKPMEKYFGKNARIYFAPAGILHQVAIEYAPVDAKTSISDKYEMYRISSTRFLATDYSPRPFEDAVLYGGIKYDSDTAAMKRENERFGSRAVSYNSFAEINKDEDRSSLNYLPGTKSEVEAIASMMRLGKWNTDLREG
;
A
#
# COMPACT_ATOMS: atom_id res chain seq x y z
N ALA A 1 -16.31 -9.81 -4.73
CA ALA A 1 -14.87 -9.67 -4.58
C ALA A 1 -14.24 -9.15 -5.87
N ILE A 2 -13.18 -8.36 -5.74
CA ILE A 2 -12.44 -7.80 -6.87
C ILE A 2 -10.96 -8.06 -6.63
N GLU A 3 -10.30 -8.73 -7.58
CA GLU A 3 -8.83 -8.85 -7.61
C GLU A 3 -8.32 -8.00 -8.77
N PHE A 4 -7.58 -6.94 -8.47
CA PHE A 4 -6.91 -6.18 -9.51
C PHE A 4 -5.67 -6.93 -9.97
N THR A 5 -5.37 -6.82 -11.25
CA THR A 5 -4.18 -7.44 -11.84
C THR A 5 -3.57 -6.52 -12.89
N LYS A 6 -2.33 -6.75 -13.23
CA LYS A 6 -1.65 -6.12 -14.36
C LYS A 6 -0.98 -7.19 -15.20
N PHE A 7 -0.99 -7.03 -16.50
CA PHE A 7 -0.34 -7.94 -17.43
C PHE A 7 0.25 -7.16 -18.61
N GLU A 8 1.24 -7.71 -19.22
CA GLU A 8 1.87 -7.18 -20.44
C GLU A 8 1.07 -7.66 -21.64
N VAL A 9 0.60 -6.71 -22.44
CA VAL A 9 -0.09 -6.98 -23.72
C VAL A 9 0.94 -7.17 -24.81
N ASP A 10 1.99 -6.35 -24.79
CA ASP A 10 3.19 -6.44 -25.61
C ASP A 10 4.38 -5.86 -24.83
N SER A 11 5.58 -5.93 -25.39
CA SER A 11 6.83 -5.50 -24.73
C SER A 11 6.86 -4.05 -24.24
N ALA A 12 5.90 -3.22 -24.66
CA ALA A 12 5.83 -1.80 -24.33
C ALA A 12 4.56 -1.39 -23.58
N LYS A 13 3.57 -2.30 -23.46
CA LYS A 13 2.24 -1.92 -22.97
C LYS A 13 1.78 -2.84 -21.84
N THR A 14 1.75 -2.29 -20.63
CA THR A 14 1.13 -2.93 -19.45
C THR A 14 -0.32 -2.46 -19.30
N GLN A 15 -1.23 -3.41 -19.18
CA GLN A 15 -2.68 -3.19 -19.00
C GLN A 15 -3.08 -3.57 -17.59
N TYR A 16 -3.90 -2.74 -16.95
CA TYR A 16 -4.62 -3.11 -15.74
C TYR A 16 -5.95 -3.78 -16.10
N ALA A 17 -6.35 -4.72 -15.27
CA ALA A 17 -7.66 -5.35 -15.31
C ALA A 17 -8.14 -5.69 -13.90
N ALA A 18 -9.41 -6.02 -13.78
CA ALA A 18 -10.00 -6.54 -12.57
C ALA A 18 -10.69 -7.87 -12.84
N LEU A 19 -10.48 -8.83 -11.96
CA LEU A 19 -11.27 -10.05 -11.87
C LEU A 19 -12.40 -9.79 -10.89
N VAL A 20 -13.63 -9.76 -11.37
CA VAL A 20 -14.83 -9.49 -10.57
C VAL A 20 -15.60 -10.78 -10.36
N LEU A 21 -15.91 -11.11 -9.11
CA LEU A 21 -16.72 -12.26 -8.73
C LEU A 21 -17.82 -11.82 -7.75
N THR A 22 -19.08 -12.07 -8.08
CA THR A 22 -20.25 -11.90 -7.21
C THR A 22 -20.77 -13.25 -6.73
N LYS A 23 -21.71 -13.25 -5.79
CA LYS A 23 -22.33 -14.49 -5.27
C LYS A 23 -23.10 -15.27 -6.32
N GLU A 24 -23.62 -14.57 -7.33
CA GLU A 24 -24.43 -15.17 -8.41
C GLU A 24 -23.58 -15.73 -9.55
N MET A 25 -22.28 -15.39 -9.59
CA MET A 25 -21.37 -15.82 -10.65
C MET A 25 -20.72 -17.15 -10.33
N LYS A 26 -20.64 -18.04 -11.34
CA LYS A 26 -19.93 -19.33 -11.24
C LYS A 26 -18.42 -19.18 -11.43
N SER A 27 -17.98 -18.12 -12.10
CA SER A 27 -16.58 -17.81 -12.39
C SER A 27 -16.36 -16.31 -12.44
N PRO A 28 -15.13 -15.83 -12.14
CA PRO A 28 -14.82 -14.43 -12.22
C PRO A 28 -14.88 -13.91 -13.67
N VAL A 29 -15.28 -12.66 -13.81
CA VAL A 29 -15.27 -11.94 -15.09
C VAL A 29 -14.05 -11.02 -15.11
N LEU A 30 -13.26 -11.10 -16.19
CA LEU A 30 -12.16 -10.18 -16.45
C LEU A 30 -12.69 -8.89 -17.04
N VAL A 31 -12.44 -7.77 -16.37
CA VAL A 31 -12.82 -6.44 -16.82
C VAL A 31 -11.55 -5.65 -17.15
N PRO A 32 -11.28 -5.34 -18.44
CA PRO A 32 -10.17 -4.46 -18.79
C PRO A 32 -10.37 -3.06 -18.22
N LEU A 33 -9.27 -2.46 -17.73
CA LEU A 33 -9.23 -1.11 -17.19
C LEU A 33 -8.31 -0.22 -18.03
N CYS A 34 -7.67 0.75 -17.42
CA CYS A 34 -6.73 1.64 -18.10
C CYS A 34 -5.34 0.99 -18.24
N THR A 35 -4.48 1.60 -19.08
CA THR A 35 -3.07 1.20 -19.16
C THR A 35 -2.28 1.73 -17.96
N ALA A 36 -1.13 1.11 -17.69
CA ALA A 36 -0.23 1.61 -16.63
C ALA A 36 0.24 3.04 -16.90
N SER A 37 0.47 3.39 -18.17
CA SER A 37 0.85 4.76 -18.56
C SER A 37 -0.27 5.78 -18.31
N ASP A 38 -1.54 5.41 -18.56
CA ASP A 38 -2.68 6.29 -18.30
C ASP A 38 -2.87 6.50 -16.80
N LEU A 39 -2.75 5.43 -16.00
CA LEU A 39 -2.81 5.54 -14.55
C LEU A 39 -1.68 6.41 -13.99
N GLN A 40 -0.46 6.26 -14.51
CA GLN A 40 0.66 7.11 -14.11
C GLN A 40 0.42 8.58 -14.50
N LYS A 41 -0.16 8.84 -15.68
CA LYS A 41 -0.55 10.21 -16.08
C LYS A 41 -1.59 10.78 -15.12
N LEU A 42 -2.65 10.03 -14.80
CA LEU A 42 -3.65 10.44 -13.82
C LEU A 42 -3.03 10.81 -12.47
N MET A 43 -2.07 10.02 -12.00
CA MET A 43 -1.35 10.31 -10.75
C MET A 43 -0.46 11.57 -10.83
N ARG A 44 0.01 11.94 -12.03
CA ARG A 44 0.83 13.15 -12.25
C ARG A 44 -0.01 14.38 -12.51
N THR A 45 -1.09 14.26 -13.28
CA THR A 45 -1.94 15.40 -13.69
C THR A 45 -2.87 15.88 -12.57
N GLY A 46 -3.05 15.10 -11.53
CA GLY A 46 -3.63 15.58 -10.28
C GLY A 46 -2.83 16.68 -9.60
N SER A 47 -1.76 17.18 -10.25
CA SER A 47 -0.99 18.33 -9.80
C SER A 47 -1.65 19.62 -10.29
N LEU A 48 -1.92 20.54 -9.38
CA LEU A 48 -2.09 21.95 -9.69
C LEU A 48 -0.90 22.42 -10.57
N PRO A 49 -1.14 23.36 -11.53
CA PRO A 49 -0.08 23.86 -12.39
C PRO A 49 1.09 24.38 -11.53
N ASP A 50 2.29 24.08 -12.00
CA ASP A 50 3.57 24.40 -11.38
C ASP A 50 3.56 25.70 -10.56
N LYS A 51 3.47 25.56 -9.22
CA LYS A 51 4.12 26.51 -8.35
C LYS A 51 5.55 26.03 -8.17
N GLN A 52 6.50 26.92 -8.53
CA GLN A 52 7.94 26.74 -8.42
C GLN A 52 8.32 25.89 -7.20
N ASP A 53 9.13 24.89 -7.45
CA ASP A 53 9.74 24.04 -6.42
C ASP A 53 10.43 24.92 -5.37
N ASP A 54 9.82 25.04 -4.20
CA ASP A 54 10.34 25.82 -3.06
C ASP A 54 11.25 24.99 -2.15
N GLY A 55 11.73 23.84 -2.65
CA GLY A 55 12.66 22.97 -1.91
C GLY A 55 12.01 22.11 -0.81
N ARG A 56 10.69 22.06 -0.73
CA ARG A 56 9.94 21.26 0.27
C ARG A 56 9.34 19.99 -0.35
N GLY A 57 10.19 19.08 -0.79
CA GLY A 57 9.81 17.88 -1.53
C GLY A 57 8.64 17.05 -0.96
N ALA A 58 8.47 17.00 0.35
CA ALA A 58 7.37 16.27 0.98
C ALA A 58 6.00 16.91 0.78
N THR A 59 5.93 18.24 0.73
CA THR A 59 4.69 19.00 0.51
C THR A 59 4.22 18.85 -0.93
N VAL A 60 5.13 18.86 -1.88
CA VAL A 60 4.83 18.72 -3.33
C VAL A 60 4.25 17.35 -3.65
N LEU A 61 4.76 16.27 -3.03
CA LEU A 61 4.20 14.92 -3.21
C LEU A 61 2.80 14.77 -2.60
N ARG A 62 2.52 15.45 -1.50
CA ARG A 62 1.21 15.45 -0.85
C ARG A 62 0.17 16.18 -1.71
N ASP A 63 0.51 17.34 -2.25
CA ASP A 63 -0.39 18.13 -3.10
C ASP A 63 -0.68 17.42 -4.43
N LYS A 64 0.31 16.74 -5.01
CA LYS A 64 0.13 15.93 -6.24
C LYS A 64 -0.84 14.77 -6.04
N ARG A 65 -0.82 14.12 -4.88
CA ARG A 65 -1.77 13.04 -4.56
C ARG A 65 -3.17 13.54 -4.25
N MET A 66 -3.30 14.74 -3.67
CA MET A 66 -4.59 15.37 -3.39
C MET A 66 -5.37 15.66 -4.68
N GLY A 67 -4.71 16.06 -5.76
CA GLY A 67 -5.35 16.33 -7.06
C GLY A 67 -6.07 15.11 -7.66
N LEU A 68 -5.58 13.91 -7.39
CA LEU A 68 -6.20 12.67 -7.85
C LEU A 68 -7.65 12.47 -7.33
N TYR A 69 -7.97 13.08 -6.19
CA TYR A 69 -9.29 12.99 -5.55
C TYR A 69 -10.15 14.25 -5.75
N THR A 70 -9.77 15.12 -6.67
CA THR A 70 -10.57 16.32 -7.01
C THR A 70 -11.36 16.17 -8.30
N SER A 71 -11.09 15.10 -9.09
CA SER A 71 -11.81 14.78 -10.32
C SER A 71 -12.39 13.36 -10.29
N THR A 72 -13.31 13.07 -11.20
CA THR A 72 -13.89 11.74 -11.38
C THR A 72 -13.05 10.82 -12.29
N ASP A 73 -11.85 11.24 -12.67
CA ASP A 73 -11.04 10.52 -13.66
C ASP A 73 -10.59 9.15 -13.13
N LEU A 74 -10.19 9.10 -11.86
CA LEU A 74 -9.79 7.85 -11.21
C LEU A 74 -10.97 6.86 -11.15
N TYR A 75 -12.15 7.32 -10.74
CA TYR A 75 -13.36 6.52 -10.76
C TYR A 75 -13.68 6.01 -12.16
N THR A 76 -13.62 6.89 -13.16
CA THR A 76 -13.92 6.56 -14.55
C THR A 76 -12.96 5.51 -15.12
N ALA A 77 -11.66 5.64 -14.81
CA ALA A 77 -10.61 4.75 -15.31
C ALA A 77 -10.61 3.37 -14.63
N ILE A 78 -10.90 3.32 -13.34
CA ILE A 78 -10.68 2.12 -12.50
C ILE A 78 -11.98 1.46 -12.08
N TRP A 79 -13.01 2.23 -11.71
CA TRP A 79 -14.19 1.69 -11.05
C TRP A 79 -15.41 1.56 -11.95
N LYS A 80 -15.71 2.60 -12.70
CA LYS A 80 -16.89 2.65 -13.58
C LYS A 80 -17.07 1.45 -14.51
N PRO A 81 -16.00 0.86 -15.11
CA PRO A 81 -16.13 -0.33 -15.96
C PRO A 81 -16.72 -1.56 -15.24
N MET A 82 -16.53 -1.64 -13.91
CA MET A 82 -16.99 -2.75 -13.08
C MET A 82 -18.36 -2.50 -12.44
N GLU A 83 -18.83 -1.25 -12.38
CA GLU A 83 -20.00 -0.85 -11.59
C GLU A 83 -21.27 -1.61 -11.96
N LYS A 84 -21.40 -2.02 -13.21
CA LYS A 84 -22.55 -2.81 -13.71
C LYS A 84 -22.73 -4.18 -13.02
N TYR A 85 -21.67 -4.66 -12.33
CA TYR A 85 -21.70 -5.94 -11.62
C TYR A 85 -22.13 -5.80 -10.15
N PHE A 86 -22.29 -4.57 -9.65
CA PHE A 86 -22.55 -4.32 -8.24
C PHE A 86 -24.00 -3.86 -8.02
N GLY A 87 -24.64 -4.42 -6.99
CA GLY A 87 -25.90 -3.90 -6.49
C GLY A 87 -25.72 -2.62 -5.68
N LYS A 88 -26.82 -1.93 -5.39
CA LYS A 88 -26.79 -0.78 -4.48
C LYS A 88 -26.31 -1.22 -3.08
N ASN A 89 -25.47 -0.41 -2.45
CA ASN A 89 -24.91 -0.66 -1.11
C ASN A 89 -24.21 -2.03 -0.99
N ALA A 90 -23.62 -2.51 -2.07
CA ALA A 90 -22.91 -3.78 -2.07
C ALA A 90 -21.70 -3.74 -1.12
N ARG A 91 -21.48 -4.86 -0.41
CA ARG A 91 -20.24 -5.10 0.32
C ARG A 91 -19.19 -5.62 -0.64
N ILE A 92 -18.06 -4.91 -0.74
CA ILE A 92 -17.02 -5.17 -1.74
C ILE A 92 -15.68 -5.37 -1.05
N TYR A 93 -15.12 -6.55 -1.25
CA TYR A 93 -13.73 -6.88 -0.89
C TYR A 93 -12.87 -6.70 -2.13
N PHE A 94 -11.81 -5.93 -2.03
CA PHE A 94 -10.93 -5.67 -3.17
C PHE A 94 -9.45 -5.74 -2.81
N ALA A 95 -8.65 -6.33 -3.71
CA ALA A 95 -7.20 -6.44 -3.59
C ALA A 95 -6.53 -5.64 -4.71
N PRO A 96 -5.82 -4.54 -4.40
CA PRO A 96 -5.09 -3.74 -5.38
C PRO A 96 -3.88 -4.50 -5.95
N ALA A 97 -3.39 -4.07 -7.12
CA ALA A 97 -2.16 -4.56 -7.73
C ALA A 97 -1.28 -3.40 -8.20
N GLY A 98 0.03 -3.60 -8.13
CA GLY A 98 1.00 -2.63 -8.65
C GLY A 98 0.83 -1.25 -8.04
N ILE A 99 0.81 -0.21 -8.87
CA ILE A 99 0.69 1.20 -8.43
C ILE A 99 -0.64 1.51 -7.72
N LEU A 100 -1.69 0.68 -7.90
CA LEU A 100 -2.97 0.83 -7.20
C LEU A 100 -2.85 0.62 -5.67
N HIS A 101 -1.77 0.01 -5.18
CA HIS A 101 -1.48 -0.03 -3.74
C HIS A 101 -1.22 1.37 -3.16
N GLN A 102 -0.76 2.31 -3.98
CA GLN A 102 -0.48 3.69 -3.57
C GLN A 102 -1.71 4.61 -3.67
N VAL A 103 -2.84 4.10 -4.16
CA VAL A 103 -4.07 4.85 -4.42
C VAL A 103 -5.15 4.39 -3.47
N ALA A 104 -5.82 5.32 -2.81
CA ALA A 104 -7.01 5.06 -2.00
C ALA A 104 -8.24 5.04 -2.93
N ILE A 105 -8.43 3.92 -3.63
CA ILE A 105 -9.49 3.74 -4.64
C ILE A 105 -10.87 4.03 -4.05
N GLU A 106 -11.08 3.63 -2.80
CA GLU A 106 -12.32 3.78 -2.05
C GLU A 106 -12.76 5.25 -1.89
N TYR A 107 -11.81 6.18 -1.92
CA TYR A 107 -12.08 7.61 -1.80
C TYR A 107 -12.12 8.34 -3.16
N ALA A 108 -12.04 7.61 -4.28
CA ALA A 108 -12.17 8.24 -5.59
C ALA A 108 -13.55 8.88 -5.76
N PRO A 109 -13.63 10.16 -6.16
CA PRO A 109 -14.89 10.85 -6.36
C PRO A 109 -15.72 10.23 -7.49
N VAL A 110 -16.96 9.93 -7.19
CA VAL A 110 -17.96 9.52 -8.19
C VAL A 110 -18.63 10.74 -8.81
N ASP A 111 -18.82 11.75 -7.99
CA ASP A 111 -19.31 13.08 -8.36
C ASP A 111 -18.75 14.15 -7.41
N ALA A 112 -19.26 15.38 -7.48
CA ALA A 112 -18.78 16.52 -6.68
C ALA A 112 -18.98 16.35 -5.16
N LYS A 113 -19.78 15.38 -4.71
CA LYS A 113 -20.17 15.23 -3.30
C LYS A 113 -19.96 13.83 -2.73
N THR A 114 -19.85 12.83 -3.60
CA THR A 114 -19.81 11.42 -3.19
C THR A 114 -18.59 10.71 -3.72
N SER A 115 -18.01 9.84 -2.90
CA SER A 115 -16.93 8.93 -3.22
C SER A 115 -17.46 7.50 -3.43
N ILE A 116 -16.59 6.58 -3.83
CA ILE A 116 -16.95 5.16 -3.96
C ILE A 116 -17.39 4.58 -2.61
N SER A 117 -16.72 4.96 -1.51
CA SER A 117 -17.07 4.49 -0.16
C SER A 117 -18.40 5.03 0.37
N ASP A 118 -18.95 6.08 -0.22
CA ASP A 118 -20.30 6.55 0.12
C ASP A 118 -21.39 5.69 -0.57
N LYS A 119 -21.03 4.99 -1.66
CA LYS A 119 -21.95 4.12 -2.42
C LYS A 119 -21.88 2.66 -2.02
N TYR A 120 -20.70 2.21 -1.52
CA TYR A 120 -20.43 0.79 -1.26
C TYR A 120 -19.71 0.62 0.07
N GLU A 121 -19.95 -0.51 0.74
CA GLU A 121 -19.20 -0.93 1.93
C GLU A 121 -17.88 -1.57 1.47
N MET A 122 -16.76 -0.84 1.60
CA MET A 122 -15.48 -1.18 0.99
C MET A 122 -14.50 -1.81 1.97
N TYR A 123 -13.92 -2.95 1.60
CA TYR A 123 -12.89 -3.65 2.37
C TYR A 123 -11.67 -3.91 1.51
N ARG A 124 -10.57 -3.22 1.81
CA ARG A 124 -9.27 -3.45 1.18
C ARG A 124 -8.58 -4.64 1.85
N ILE A 125 -8.17 -5.61 1.03
CA ILE A 125 -7.46 -6.81 1.47
C ILE A 125 -6.20 -7.00 0.61
N SER A 126 -5.26 -7.80 1.08
CA SER A 126 -4.01 -8.07 0.34
C SER A 126 -4.22 -9.05 -0.83
N SER A 127 -5.19 -9.97 -0.73
CA SER A 127 -5.62 -10.85 -1.81
C SER A 127 -7.02 -11.39 -1.52
N THR A 128 -7.85 -11.53 -2.54
CA THR A 128 -9.19 -12.14 -2.44
C THR A 128 -9.13 -13.62 -2.09
N ARG A 129 -7.97 -14.27 -2.20
CA ARG A 129 -7.73 -15.63 -1.73
C ARG A 129 -8.10 -15.82 -0.25
N PHE A 130 -7.92 -14.79 0.57
CA PHE A 130 -8.27 -14.85 2.00
C PHE A 130 -9.76 -15.07 2.25
N LEU A 131 -10.63 -14.71 1.31
CA LEU A 131 -12.07 -14.94 1.41
C LEU A 131 -12.47 -16.40 1.22
N ALA A 132 -11.58 -17.20 0.60
CA ALA A 132 -11.78 -18.62 0.32
C ALA A 132 -11.04 -19.55 1.29
N THR A 133 -10.27 -18.98 2.23
CA THR A 133 -9.53 -19.76 3.23
C THR A 133 -10.22 -19.66 4.58
N ASP A 134 -10.38 -20.78 5.25
CA ASP A 134 -10.81 -20.81 6.65
C ASP A 134 -9.67 -20.22 7.50
N TYR A 135 -9.77 -18.94 7.79
CA TYR A 135 -8.86 -18.25 8.67
C TYR A 135 -9.35 -18.43 10.11
N SER A 136 -8.78 -19.39 10.80
CA SER A 136 -8.89 -19.43 12.26
C SER A 136 -7.80 -18.52 12.82
N PRO A 137 -8.13 -17.38 13.43
CA PRO A 137 -7.15 -16.55 14.09
C PRO A 137 -6.47 -17.37 15.19
N ARG A 138 -5.16 -17.59 15.04
CA ARG A 138 -4.37 -18.15 16.14
C ARG A 138 -4.24 -17.06 17.20
N PRO A 139 -4.44 -17.36 18.48
CA PRO A 139 -4.09 -16.42 19.52
C PRO A 139 -2.59 -16.14 19.41
N PHE A 140 -2.24 -14.89 19.18
CA PHE A 140 -0.86 -14.43 19.24
C PHE A 140 -0.59 -13.98 20.67
N GLU A 141 0.47 -14.52 21.27
CA GLU A 141 0.91 -14.16 22.62
C GLU A 141 2.24 -13.40 22.57
N ASP A 142 2.89 -13.42 21.40
CA ASP A 142 4.21 -12.81 21.19
C ASP A 142 4.10 -11.66 20.20
N ALA A 143 4.81 -10.55 20.48
CA ALA A 143 4.94 -9.42 19.59
C ALA A 143 6.38 -8.93 19.57
N VAL A 144 6.88 -8.63 18.38
CA VAL A 144 8.18 -7.96 18.19
C VAL A 144 7.90 -6.54 17.71
N LEU A 145 8.41 -5.57 18.43
CA LEU A 145 8.22 -4.16 18.17
C LEU A 145 9.53 -3.51 17.76
N TYR A 146 9.52 -2.80 16.64
CA TYR A 146 10.70 -2.10 16.11
C TYR A 146 10.47 -0.58 16.20
N GLY A 147 11.42 0.12 16.84
CA GLY A 147 11.41 1.58 16.92
C GLY A 147 12.75 2.16 17.28
N GLY A 148 12.91 3.46 17.14
CA GLY A 148 14.19 4.12 17.40
C GLY A 148 15.30 3.70 16.43
N ILE A 149 14.95 3.31 15.21
CA ILE A 149 15.89 2.76 14.23
C ILE A 149 16.87 3.83 13.75
N LYS A 150 18.14 3.53 13.76
CA LYS A 150 19.19 4.36 13.17
C LYS A 150 19.40 3.99 11.71
N TYR A 151 19.00 4.90 10.81
CA TYR A 151 19.10 4.68 9.37
C TYR A 151 20.49 4.92 8.80
N ASP A 152 21.38 5.54 9.59
CA ASP A 152 22.76 5.90 9.26
C ASP A 152 23.81 4.87 9.70
N SER A 153 23.38 3.69 10.14
CA SER A 153 24.28 2.61 10.56
C SER A 153 25.15 2.15 9.39
N ASP A 154 26.46 2.09 9.63
CA ASP A 154 27.40 1.60 8.64
C ASP A 154 27.29 0.07 8.43
N THR A 155 27.83 -0.41 7.31
CA THR A 155 27.78 -1.84 6.94
C THR A 155 28.47 -2.73 7.98
N ALA A 156 29.49 -2.23 8.69
CA ALA A 156 30.20 -2.98 9.71
C ALA A 156 29.39 -3.11 11.01
N ALA A 157 28.64 -2.07 11.38
CA ALA A 157 27.69 -2.10 12.48
C ALA A 157 26.55 -3.08 12.19
N MET A 158 25.97 -3.03 11.00
CA MET A 158 24.92 -3.95 10.56
C MET A 158 25.38 -5.41 10.56
N LYS A 159 26.62 -5.66 10.15
CA LYS A 159 27.20 -7.02 10.17
C LYS A 159 27.36 -7.56 11.58
N ARG A 160 27.89 -6.74 12.51
CA ARG A 160 28.04 -7.12 13.92
C ARG A 160 26.71 -7.44 14.59
N GLU A 161 25.69 -6.63 14.35
CA GLU A 161 24.36 -6.89 14.90
C GLU A 161 23.73 -8.15 14.31
N ASN A 162 23.89 -8.40 13.02
CA ASN A 162 23.40 -9.62 12.40
C ASN A 162 24.09 -10.89 12.93
N GLU A 163 25.40 -10.83 13.18
CA GLU A 163 26.16 -11.93 13.81
C GLU A 163 25.66 -12.18 15.24
N ARG A 164 25.32 -11.12 15.98
CA ARG A 164 24.77 -11.22 17.34
C ARG A 164 23.42 -11.91 17.42
N PHE A 165 22.54 -11.71 16.44
CA PHE A 165 21.22 -12.33 16.40
C PHE A 165 21.20 -13.72 15.75
N GLY A 166 22.34 -14.21 15.27
CA GLY A 166 22.67 -15.63 15.07
C GLY A 166 21.75 -16.45 14.22
N SER A 167 21.08 -15.90 13.18
CA SER A 167 20.28 -16.77 12.34
C SER A 167 19.94 -16.20 10.98
N ARG A 168 19.90 -17.07 10.02
CA ARG A 168 19.44 -16.89 8.63
C ARG A 168 20.13 -15.70 7.97
N ALA A 169 21.35 -15.94 7.54
CA ALA A 169 22.11 -15.03 6.72
C ALA A 169 21.26 -14.50 5.56
N VAL A 170 20.72 -13.31 5.74
CA VAL A 170 20.24 -12.52 4.62
C VAL A 170 21.51 -12.14 3.85
N SER A 171 21.59 -12.54 2.60
CA SER A 171 22.74 -12.23 1.77
C SER A 171 22.90 -10.71 1.67
N TYR A 172 23.99 -10.16 2.22
CA TYR A 172 24.30 -8.73 2.17
C TYR A 172 24.39 -8.17 0.75
N ASN A 173 24.65 -9.02 -0.24
CA ASN A 173 24.74 -8.63 -1.64
C ASN A 173 23.38 -8.12 -2.17
N SER A 174 22.27 -8.64 -1.66
CA SER A 174 20.93 -8.17 -2.05
C SER A 174 20.61 -6.76 -1.52
N PHE A 175 21.15 -6.38 -0.38
CA PHE A 175 20.99 -5.03 0.16
C PHE A 175 21.88 -3.99 -0.54
N ALA A 176 23.08 -4.38 -0.97
CA ALA A 176 23.97 -3.49 -1.70
C ALA A 176 23.46 -3.17 -3.12
N GLU A 177 22.71 -4.08 -3.74
CA GLU A 177 22.10 -3.85 -5.06
C GLU A 177 20.85 -2.96 -4.99
N ILE A 178 20.04 -3.10 -3.94
CA ILE A 178 18.84 -2.26 -3.74
C ILE A 178 19.21 -0.79 -3.48
N ASN A 179 20.46 -0.53 -3.04
CA ASN A 179 20.89 0.77 -2.52
C ASN A 179 21.72 1.63 -3.49
N LYS A 180 21.88 1.19 -4.74
CA LYS A 180 22.72 1.93 -5.70
C LYS A 180 22.08 3.20 -6.25
N ASP A 181 20.76 3.34 -6.18
CA ASP A 181 20.02 4.40 -6.85
C ASP A 181 19.22 5.37 -5.96
N GLU A 182 19.24 5.20 -4.63
CA GLU A 182 18.57 6.13 -3.73
C GLU A 182 19.56 6.84 -2.80
N ASP A 183 19.58 8.15 -2.87
CA ASP A 183 20.27 9.03 -1.94
C ASP A 183 19.71 8.85 -0.52
N ARG A 184 20.34 7.97 0.26
CA ARG A 184 19.97 7.68 1.65
C ARG A 184 20.29 8.81 2.63
N SER A 185 20.92 9.88 2.17
CA SER A 185 21.27 11.03 3.01
C SER A 185 20.08 11.75 3.61
N SER A 186 18.84 11.39 3.21
CA SER A 186 17.62 12.05 3.63
C SER A 186 16.78 11.30 4.69
N LEU A 187 17.16 10.08 5.09
CA LEU A 187 16.42 9.34 6.12
C LEU A 187 16.88 9.78 7.52
N ASN A 188 16.20 10.75 8.08
CA ASN A 188 16.47 11.24 9.42
C ASN A 188 15.93 10.29 10.49
N TYR A 189 16.66 10.18 11.61
CA TYR A 189 16.16 9.53 12.80
C TYR A 189 14.84 10.13 13.26
N LEU A 190 13.88 9.28 13.56
CA LEU A 190 12.55 9.66 14.06
C LEU A 190 12.46 9.41 15.58
N PRO A 191 12.76 10.42 16.41
CA PRO A 191 12.89 10.22 17.88
C PRO A 191 11.57 9.76 18.53
N GLY A 192 10.42 10.11 17.95
CA GLY A 192 9.11 9.71 18.46
C GLY A 192 8.84 8.21 18.37
N THR A 193 9.49 7.50 17.44
CA THR A 193 9.23 6.07 17.22
C THR A 193 9.73 5.20 18.38
N LYS A 194 10.76 5.62 19.10
CA LYS A 194 11.22 4.91 20.29
C LYS A 194 10.17 4.98 21.42
N SER A 195 9.72 6.17 21.76
CA SER A 195 8.72 6.37 22.81
C SER A 195 7.38 5.70 22.46
N GLU A 196 7.04 5.67 21.18
CA GLU A 196 5.82 4.99 20.69
C GLU A 196 5.89 3.49 20.92
N VAL A 197 6.97 2.80 20.53
CA VAL A 197 7.08 1.34 20.73
C VAL A 197 7.21 0.96 22.20
N GLU A 198 7.84 1.80 23.03
CA GLU A 198 7.88 1.62 24.49
C GLU A 198 6.48 1.70 25.11
N ALA A 199 5.66 2.67 24.68
CA ALA A 199 4.28 2.80 25.12
C ALA A 199 3.41 1.60 24.67
N ILE A 200 3.54 1.18 23.42
CA ILE A 200 2.85 0.01 22.88
C ILE A 200 3.25 -1.26 23.65
N ALA A 201 4.56 -1.48 23.88
CA ALA A 201 5.05 -2.63 24.63
C ALA A 201 4.48 -2.66 26.07
N SER A 202 4.38 -1.50 26.69
CA SER A 202 3.80 -1.38 28.04
C SER A 202 2.32 -1.78 28.05
N MET A 203 1.54 -1.31 27.08
CA MET A 203 0.13 -1.70 26.94
C MET A 203 -0.04 -3.19 26.63
N MET A 204 0.80 -3.76 25.76
CA MET A 204 0.73 -5.17 25.40
C MET A 204 1.08 -6.08 26.60
N ARG A 205 2.06 -5.70 27.43
CA ARG A 205 2.39 -6.43 28.65
C ARG A 205 1.25 -6.43 29.67
N LEU A 206 0.49 -5.34 29.78
CA LEU A 206 -0.74 -5.30 30.56
C LEU A 206 -1.78 -6.32 30.06
N GLY A 207 -1.82 -6.55 28.75
CA GLY A 207 -2.63 -7.58 28.08
C GLY A 207 -2.02 -8.98 28.15
N LYS A 208 -0.93 -9.20 28.89
CA LYS A 208 -0.19 -10.47 29.03
C LYS A 208 0.50 -10.95 27.74
N TRP A 209 0.84 -10.05 26.82
CA TRP A 209 1.63 -10.38 25.65
C TRP A 209 3.11 -10.42 25.98
N ASN A 210 3.83 -11.38 25.41
CA ASN A 210 5.29 -11.36 25.40
C ASN A 210 5.74 -10.35 24.36
N THR A 211 6.52 -9.35 24.77
CA THR A 211 6.99 -8.29 23.88
C THR A 211 8.50 -8.28 23.82
N ASP A 212 9.07 -8.33 22.61
CA ASP A 212 10.49 -8.13 22.33
C ASP A 212 10.66 -6.76 21.65
N LEU A 213 11.36 -5.86 22.32
CA LEU A 213 11.66 -4.51 21.83
C LEU A 213 13.00 -4.52 21.10
N ARG A 214 13.01 -4.05 19.86
CA ARG A 214 14.18 -3.92 19.01
C ARG A 214 14.43 -2.45 18.72
N GLU A 215 15.50 -1.93 19.29
CA GLU A 215 16.00 -0.57 19.07
C GLU A 215 17.28 -0.64 18.24
N GLY A 216 17.44 0.27 17.26
CA GLY A 216 18.61 0.35 16.40
C GLY A 216 19.70 1.28 16.94
#